data_53b090a4ecbc40f8fdf9d318e11e0284
#
_entry.id   53b090a4ecbc40f8fdf9d318e11e0284
#
_cell.length_a   1.000
_cell.length_b   1.000
_cell.length_c   1.000
_cell.angle_alpha   90.00
_cell.angle_beta   90.00
_cell.angle_gamma   90.00
#
_symmetry.space_group_name_H-M   'P 1'
#
loop_
_entity.id
_entity.type
_entity.pdbx_description
1 polymer ?
#
loop_
_entity_poly.entity_id
_entity_poly.type
_entity_poly.pdbx_seq_one_letter_code
_entity_poly.pdbx_strand_id
1 'polypeptide(L)'
;MTDTKTNFQTLNELITNHIMTILNEEMSGWNRIHLYAIGEHWVAFERSAYALSRIFRDSMPITVLNLKNYPFPVIMCSVHYEEIEFGHPAFSFAKKTLDYRLIKIDTINRDEYRAWHDDIVMDYLGDEDPDENYCN
;
A
#
# COMPACT_ATOMS: atom_id res chain seq x y z
N MET A 1 -24.25 -17.14 -13.29
CA MET A 1 -23.23 -16.51 -13.69
C MET A 1 -22.79 -15.49 -12.77
N THR A 2 -21.61 -15.33 -12.60
CA THR A 2 -21.15 -14.50 -11.65
C THR A 2 -20.58 -13.32 -12.24
N ASP A 3 -20.80 -12.23 -11.66
CA ASP A 3 -20.14 -11.08 -12.05
C ASP A 3 -18.81 -11.07 -11.44
N THR A 4 -17.79 -11.21 -12.21
CA THR A 4 -16.48 -11.19 -11.69
C THR A 4 -15.89 -9.81 -11.89
N LYS A 5 -15.61 -9.12 -10.84
CA LYS A 5 -15.00 -7.82 -10.92
C LYS A 5 -13.54 -7.97 -11.30
N THR A 6 -13.05 -7.04 -12.09
CA THR A 6 -11.63 -7.00 -12.37
C THR A 6 -10.91 -6.51 -11.13
N ASN A 7 -9.60 -6.75 -11.08
CA ASN A 7 -8.80 -6.24 -9.97
C ASN A 7 -8.86 -4.73 -9.92
N PHE A 8 -8.89 -4.08 -11.07
CA PHE A 8 -9.00 -2.63 -11.12
C PHE A 8 -10.30 -2.15 -10.48
N GLN A 9 -11.40 -2.82 -10.79
CA GLN A 9 -12.69 -2.43 -10.22
C GLN A 9 -12.71 -2.63 -8.72
N THR A 10 -12.16 -3.73 -8.25
CA THR A 10 -12.10 -4.01 -6.82
C THR A 10 -11.25 -2.96 -6.10
N LEU A 11 -10.10 -2.64 -6.66
CA LEU A 11 -9.23 -1.64 -6.07
C LEU A 11 -9.91 -0.27 -6.06
N ASN A 12 -10.58 0.08 -7.15
CA ASN A 12 -11.26 1.37 -7.25
C ASN A 12 -12.36 1.48 -6.20
N GLU A 13 -13.08 0.39 -5.95
CA GLU A 13 -14.11 0.40 -4.92
C GLU A 13 -13.51 0.53 -3.54
N LEU A 14 -12.41 -0.15 -3.29
CA LEU A 14 -11.75 -0.05 -2.01
C LEU A 14 -11.32 1.39 -1.75
N ILE A 15 -10.71 2.01 -2.74
CA ILE A 15 -10.24 3.38 -2.59
C ILE A 15 -11.42 4.33 -2.45
N THR A 16 -12.41 4.21 -3.31
CA THR A 16 -13.52 5.13 -3.31
C THR A 16 -14.28 5.10 -1.98
N ASN A 17 -14.46 3.91 -1.45
CA ASN A 17 -15.34 3.75 -0.30
C ASN A 17 -14.61 3.74 1.04
N HIS A 18 -13.30 3.42 1.05
CA HIS A 18 -12.65 3.14 2.33
C HIS A 18 -11.31 3.83 2.53
N ILE A 19 -10.86 4.67 1.58
CA ILE A 19 -9.49 5.18 1.68
C ILE A 19 -9.25 5.99 2.95
N MET A 20 -10.22 6.77 3.39
CA MET A 20 -9.99 7.58 4.59
C MET A 20 -9.88 6.71 5.83
N THR A 21 -10.69 5.65 5.89
CA THR A 21 -10.57 4.70 6.99
C THR A 21 -9.21 4.00 6.95
N ILE A 22 -8.77 3.60 5.76
CA ILE A 22 -7.49 2.94 5.58
C ILE A 22 -6.36 3.86 6.06
N LEU A 23 -6.37 5.11 5.64
CA LEU A 23 -5.30 6.04 6.02
C LEU A 23 -5.32 6.33 7.50
N ASN A 24 -6.50 6.39 8.11
CA ASN A 24 -6.58 6.57 9.55
C ASN A 24 -5.98 5.38 10.30
N GLU A 25 -6.27 4.16 9.80
CA GLU A 25 -5.70 2.98 10.43
C GLU A 25 -4.18 2.97 10.29
N GLU A 26 -3.66 3.44 9.16
CA GLU A 26 -2.22 3.50 8.98
C GLU A 26 -1.56 4.42 9.98
N MET A 27 -2.25 5.44 10.42
CA MET A 27 -1.68 6.40 11.37
C MET A 27 -1.78 5.93 12.81
N SER A 28 -2.38 4.76 13.05
CA SER A 28 -2.63 4.33 14.41
C SER A 28 -1.44 3.65 15.08
N GLY A 29 -0.36 3.39 14.35
CA GLY A 29 0.81 2.77 14.97
C GLY A 29 1.94 2.59 13.99
N TRP A 30 3.06 2.07 14.50
CA TRP A 30 4.27 1.88 13.70
C TRP A 30 4.72 0.42 13.69
N ASN A 31 3.88 -0.48 14.18
CA ASN A 31 4.25 -1.89 14.30
C ASN A 31 3.21 -2.81 13.70
N ARG A 32 2.52 -2.36 12.66
CA ARG A 32 1.45 -3.15 12.05
C ARG A 32 1.50 -3.05 10.54
N ILE A 33 1.05 -4.10 9.89
CA ILE A 33 0.81 -4.11 8.46
C ILE A 33 -0.66 -4.41 8.26
N HIS A 34 -1.35 -3.53 7.53
CA HIS A 34 -2.75 -3.72 7.16
C HIS A 34 -2.79 -4.11 5.70
N LEU A 35 -3.40 -5.23 5.39
CA LEU A 35 -3.49 -5.75 4.04
C LEU A 35 -4.94 -5.90 3.62
N TYR A 36 -5.21 -5.53 2.39
CA TYR A 36 -6.56 -5.59 1.84
C TYR A 36 -6.53 -6.43 0.57
N ALA A 37 -7.50 -7.34 0.43
CA ALA A 37 -7.50 -8.28 -0.68
C ALA A 37 -8.01 -7.63 -1.96
N ILE A 38 -7.22 -7.78 -3.03
CA ILE A 38 -7.62 -7.34 -4.36
C ILE A 38 -7.35 -8.51 -5.29
N GLY A 39 -8.38 -9.32 -5.54
CA GLY A 39 -8.20 -10.51 -6.37
C GLY A 39 -7.19 -11.46 -5.75
N GLU A 40 -6.13 -11.75 -6.47
CA GLU A 40 -5.10 -12.66 -6.01
C GLU A 40 -3.94 -11.94 -5.34
N HIS A 41 -4.15 -10.69 -4.98
CA HIS A 41 -3.10 -9.88 -4.36
C HIS A 41 -3.58 -9.27 -3.06
N TRP A 42 -2.61 -8.97 -2.21
CA TRP A 42 -2.85 -8.12 -1.06
C TRP A 42 -2.24 -6.77 -1.36
N VAL A 43 -2.96 -5.70 -1.05
CA VAL A 43 -2.41 -4.36 -1.21
C VAL A 43 -2.23 -3.73 0.16
N ALA A 44 -1.23 -2.87 0.24
CA ALA A 44 -0.91 -2.16 1.46
C ALA A 44 -0.60 -0.71 1.11
N PHE A 45 -0.83 0.18 2.07
CA PHE A 45 -0.68 1.62 1.85
C PHE A 45 0.28 2.20 2.87
N GLU A 46 1.02 3.21 2.47
CA GLU A 46 1.83 4.04 3.36
C GLU A 46 2.75 3.23 4.27
N ARG A 47 2.57 3.30 5.58
CA ARG A 47 3.45 2.59 6.51
C ARG A 47 3.46 1.09 6.28
N SER A 48 2.31 0.53 5.97
CA SER A 48 2.21 -0.90 5.67
C SER A 48 2.97 -1.24 4.40
N ALA A 49 2.90 -0.37 3.39
CA ALA A 49 3.65 -0.57 2.16
C ALA A 49 5.14 -0.54 2.43
N TYR A 50 5.59 0.38 3.26
CA TYR A 50 7.00 0.45 3.63
C TYR A 50 7.44 -0.83 4.34
N ALA A 51 6.65 -1.28 5.31
CA ALA A 51 7.01 -2.47 6.06
C ALA A 51 7.13 -3.69 5.15
N LEU A 52 6.19 -3.84 4.22
CA LEU A 52 6.27 -4.94 3.27
C LEU A 52 7.49 -4.82 2.38
N SER A 53 7.82 -3.62 1.94
CA SER A 53 8.96 -3.43 1.06
C SER A 53 10.26 -3.81 1.75
N ARG A 54 10.33 -3.61 3.06
CA ARG A 54 11.51 -4.02 3.82
C ARG A 54 11.60 -5.52 3.94
N ILE A 55 10.48 -6.21 4.01
CA ILE A 55 10.46 -7.65 4.16
C ILE A 55 10.70 -8.36 2.83
N PHE A 56 10.02 -7.92 1.79
CA PHE A 56 10.10 -8.54 0.47
C PHE A 56 11.07 -7.83 -0.46
N ARG A 57 11.63 -6.77 0.00
CA ARG A 57 12.66 -5.99 -0.69
C ARG A 57 12.18 -5.56 -2.05
N ASP A 58 12.95 -5.75 -3.07
CA ASP A 58 12.69 -5.16 -4.36
C ASP A 58 11.71 -5.93 -5.20
N SER A 59 11.10 -6.94 -4.67
CA SER A 59 10.25 -7.80 -5.49
C SER A 59 8.81 -7.30 -5.59
N MET A 60 8.48 -6.17 -4.96
CA MET A 60 7.10 -5.71 -4.97
C MET A 60 6.90 -4.48 -5.85
N PRO A 61 5.85 -4.48 -6.65
CA PRO A 61 5.49 -3.26 -7.38
C PRO A 61 5.03 -2.18 -6.41
N ILE A 62 5.46 -0.96 -6.69
CA ILE A 62 5.05 0.20 -5.90
C ILE A 62 4.36 1.18 -6.83
N THR A 63 3.25 1.70 -6.39
CA THR A 63 2.44 2.63 -7.17
C THR A 63 2.16 3.87 -6.32
N VAL A 64 2.22 5.03 -6.94
CA VAL A 64 1.83 6.27 -6.26
C VAL A 64 0.46 6.65 -6.77
N LEU A 65 -0.46 6.88 -5.85
CA LEU A 65 -1.84 7.19 -6.18
C LEU A 65 -2.11 8.66 -5.94
N ASN A 66 -2.80 9.28 -6.90
CA ASN A 66 -3.33 10.63 -6.73
C ASN A 66 -4.82 10.50 -6.53
N LEU A 67 -5.28 10.75 -5.33
CA LEU A 67 -6.67 10.55 -4.99
C LEU A 67 -7.45 11.83 -5.17
N LYS A 68 -8.69 11.67 -5.62
CA LYS A 68 -9.49 12.80 -6.02
C LYS A 68 -9.72 13.82 -4.90
N ASN A 69 -10.01 13.34 -3.72
CA ASN A 69 -10.37 14.21 -2.60
C ASN A 69 -9.32 14.21 -1.50
N TYR A 70 -8.09 13.89 -1.84
CA TYR A 70 -7.02 13.86 -0.86
C TYR A 70 -5.81 14.52 -1.51
N PRO A 71 -5.26 15.58 -0.91
CA PRO A 71 -4.26 16.39 -1.61
C PRO A 71 -2.86 15.79 -1.67
N PHE A 72 -2.60 14.73 -0.94
CA PHE A 72 -1.24 14.19 -0.89
C PHE A 72 -1.14 12.88 -1.64
N PRO A 73 0.01 12.61 -2.28
CA PRO A 73 0.20 11.31 -2.92
C PRO A 73 0.19 10.21 -1.88
N VAL A 74 -0.36 9.06 -2.25
CA VAL A 74 -0.44 7.91 -1.37
C VAL A 74 0.33 6.77 -2.02
N ILE A 75 1.23 6.15 -1.28
CA ILE A 75 2.03 5.05 -1.79
C ILE A 75 1.31 3.73 -1.50
N MET A 76 1.20 2.90 -2.52
CA MET A 76 0.59 1.58 -2.40
C MET A 76 1.55 0.55 -2.95
N CYS A 77 1.58 -0.61 -2.35
CA CYS A 77 2.29 -1.74 -2.94
C CYS A 77 1.37 -2.95 -2.94
N SER A 78 1.71 -3.93 -3.76
CA SER A 78 0.94 -5.16 -3.82
C SER A 78 1.87 -6.36 -3.77
N VAL A 79 1.36 -7.45 -3.24
CA VAL A 79 2.11 -8.69 -3.15
C VAL A 79 1.13 -9.81 -3.41
N HIS A 80 1.62 -10.88 -4.03
CA HIS A 80 0.76 -12.01 -4.36
C HIS A 80 0.19 -12.62 -3.08
N TYR A 81 -1.05 -13.07 -3.17
CA TYR A 81 -1.76 -13.60 -2.02
C TYR A 81 -0.96 -14.68 -1.30
N GLU A 82 -0.34 -15.58 -2.07
CA GLU A 82 0.36 -16.71 -1.47
C GLU A 82 1.61 -16.30 -0.69
N GLU A 83 2.23 -15.19 -1.08
CA GLU A 83 3.43 -14.74 -0.36
C GLU A 83 3.11 -14.43 1.09
N ILE A 84 1.92 -13.90 1.32
CA ILE A 84 1.50 -13.58 2.68
C ILE A 84 0.99 -14.84 3.39
N GLU A 85 0.23 -15.67 2.67
CA GLU A 85 -0.40 -16.83 3.31
C GLU A 85 0.62 -17.91 3.67
N PHE A 86 1.72 -18.03 2.92
CA PHE A 86 2.78 -18.94 3.33
C PHE A 86 3.46 -18.46 4.61
N GLY A 87 3.37 -17.17 4.88
CA GLY A 87 3.93 -16.64 6.10
C GLY A 87 5.36 -16.20 5.94
N HIS A 88 5.86 -15.59 6.97
CA HIS A 88 7.24 -15.13 7.03
C HIS A 88 7.59 -15.05 8.50
N PRO A 89 8.84 -15.33 8.89
CA PRO A 89 9.20 -15.29 10.32
C PRO A 89 8.88 -13.97 11.01
N ALA A 90 8.86 -12.87 10.24
CA ALA A 90 8.57 -11.56 10.82
C ALA A 90 7.09 -11.34 11.07
N PHE A 91 6.22 -12.22 10.58
CA PHE A 91 4.77 -12.00 10.67
C PHE A 91 4.18 -12.62 11.92
N SER A 92 3.30 -11.87 12.56
CA SER A 92 2.47 -12.38 13.63
C SER A 92 1.05 -11.92 13.30
N PHE A 93 0.22 -12.84 12.82
CA PHE A 93 -1.12 -12.48 12.40
C PHE A 93 -1.99 -12.15 13.60
N ALA A 94 -2.49 -10.92 13.63
CA ALA A 94 -3.38 -10.48 14.69
C ALA A 94 -4.84 -10.59 14.29
N LYS A 95 -5.14 -10.52 12.98
CA LYS A 95 -6.50 -10.62 12.52
C LYS A 95 -6.51 -11.14 11.08
N LYS A 96 -7.40 -12.07 10.81
CA LYS A 96 -7.56 -12.63 9.46
C LYS A 96 -9.04 -12.73 9.16
N THR A 97 -9.46 -12.04 8.12
CA THR A 97 -10.80 -12.21 7.58
C THR A 97 -10.66 -12.55 6.11
N LEU A 98 -11.76 -12.69 5.42
CA LEU A 98 -11.73 -13.07 4.02
C LEU A 98 -10.94 -12.07 3.18
N ASP A 99 -11.06 -10.78 3.50
CA ASP A 99 -10.49 -9.73 2.67
C ASP A 99 -9.54 -8.81 3.43
N TYR A 100 -9.08 -9.21 4.61
CA TYR A 100 -8.24 -8.32 5.41
C TYR A 100 -7.27 -9.14 6.25
N ARG A 101 -6.05 -8.62 6.39
CA ARG A 101 -5.06 -9.18 7.31
C ARG A 101 -4.46 -8.06 8.13
N LEU A 102 -4.35 -8.28 9.42
CA LEU A 102 -3.60 -7.39 10.29
C LEU A 102 -2.43 -8.18 10.83
N ILE A 103 -1.24 -7.71 10.55
CA ILE A 103 -0.01 -8.39 10.96
C ILE A 103 0.74 -7.49 11.91
N LYS A 104 1.18 -8.06 13.03
CA LYS A 104 2.03 -7.33 13.96
C LYS A 104 3.48 -7.61 13.59
N ILE A 105 4.28 -6.58 13.61
CA ILE A 105 5.70 -6.66 13.28
C ILE A 105 6.47 -5.82 14.28
N ASP A 106 7.79 -5.87 14.19
CA ASP A 106 8.61 -4.96 14.99
C ASP A 106 8.35 -3.54 14.54
N THR A 107 8.49 -2.61 15.46
CA THR A 107 8.25 -1.20 15.16
C THR A 107 9.18 -0.73 14.04
N ILE A 108 8.62 -0.08 13.03
CA ILE A 108 9.42 0.43 11.94
C ILE A 108 10.01 1.78 12.35
N ASN A 109 11.14 2.11 11.74
CA ASN A 109 11.82 3.37 12.05
C ASN A 109 11.12 4.51 11.32
N ARG A 110 10.71 5.51 12.06
CA ARG A 110 9.91 6.62 11.53
C ARG A 110 10.70 7.46 10.54
N ASP A 111 11.96 7.70 10.82
CA ASP A 111 12.77 8.54 9.95
C ASP A 111 13.08 7.81 8.66
N GLU A 112 13.35 6.51 8.74
CA GLU A 112 13.59 5.72 7.54
C GLU A 112 12.33 5.63 6.69
N TYR A 113 11.18 5.49 7.31
CA TYR A 113 9.92 5.49 6.58
C TYR A 113 9.73 6.82 5.84
N ARG A 114 9.98 7.93 6.51
CA ARG A 114 9.81 9.23 5.89
C ARG A 114 10.74 9.43 4.72
N ALA A 115 11.99 9.02 4.88
CA ALA A 115 12.96 9.13 3.79
C ALA A 115 12.53 8.30 2.58
N TRP A 116 12.07 7.07 2.85
CA TRP A 116 11.60 6.18 1.80
C TRP A 116 10.40 6.79 1.07
N HIS A 117 9.46 7.32 1.85
CA HIS A 117 8.24 7.91 1.30
C HIS A 117 8.58 9.12 0.45
N ASP A 118 9.41 9.99 0.97
CA ASP A 118 9.79 11.21 0.26
C ASP A 118 10.52 10.88 -1.03
N ASP A 119 11.42 9.90 -1.00
CA ASP A 119 12.15 9.52 -2.20
C ASP A 119 11.21 9.03 -3.29
N ILE A 120 10.25 8.22 -2.94
CA ILE A 120 9.31 7.69 -3.92
C ILE A 120 8.43 8.79 -4.49
N VAL A 121 7.94 9.67 -3.63
CA VAL A 121 7.07 10.74 -4.08
C VAL A 121 7.84 11.72 -4.96
N MET A 122 9.08 12.02 -4.60
CA MET A 122 9.89 12.91 -5.40
C MET A 122 10.20 12.31 -6.78
N ASP A 123 10.49 11.03 -6.82
CA ASP A 123 10.70 10.35 -8.10
C ASP A 123 9.44 10.39 -8.95
N TYR A 124 8.31 10.16 -8.34
CA TYR A 124 7.04 10.19 -9.04
C TYR A 124 6.77 11.59 -9.61
N LEU A 125 7.00 12.62 -8.82
CA LEU A 125 6.77 13.99 -9.28
C LEU A 125 7.80 14.38 -10.34
N GLY A 126 9.01 13.87 -10.23
CA GLY A 126 10.02 14.13 -11.23
C GLY A 126 9.69 13.47 -12.56
N ASP A 127 9.09 12.30 -12.51
CA ASP A 127 8.69 11.60 -13.73
C ASP A 127 7.60 12.34 -14.45
N GLU A 128 6.79 13.07 -13.73
CA GLU A 128 5.79 13.89 -14.37
C GLU A 128 6.40 15.22 -14.70
N ASP A 129 7.42 15.21 -15.44
CA ASP A 129 8.22 16.34 -15.68
C ASP A 129 7.43 17.54 -16.14
N PRO A 130 7.47 18.59 -15.43
CA PRO A 130 6.71 19.76 -15.84
C PRO A 130 7.17 20.36 -17.13
N ASP A 131 8.38 20.11 -17.52
CA ASP A 131 8.82 20.64 -18.77
C ASP A 131 7.95 20.22 -19.89
N GLU A 132 7.45 19.03 -19.80
CA GLU A 132 6.56 18.58 -20.80
C GLU A 132 5.28 19.27 -20.72
N ASN A 133 4.94 19.71 -19.55
CA ASN A 133 3.67 20.29 -19.38
C ASN A 133 3.66 21.69 -19.76
N TYR A 134 4.76 22.36 -19.62
CA TYR A 134 4.60 23.70 -19.89
C TYR A 134 5.56 24.15 -20.82
N CYS A 135 6.01 23.29 -21.44
CA CYS A 135 6.76 23.75 -22.42
C CYS A 135 5.90 24.39 -23.22
N ASN A 136 5.46 24.88 -22.80
CA ASN A 136 4.51 25.34 -23.29
C ASN A 136 4.64 26.60 -23.70
#